data_f845067a688d614d18dbe5f9ade51033
#
_entry.id   f845067a688d614d18dbe5f9ade51033
#
_cell.length_a   1.000
_cell.length_b   1.000
_cell.length_c   1.000
_cell.angle_alpha   90.00
_cell.angle_beta   90.00
_cell.angle_gamma   90.00
#
_symmetry.space_group_name_H-M   'P 1'
#
loop_
_entity.id
_entity.type
_entity.pdbx_description
1 polymer ?
#
loop_
_entity_poly.entity_id
_entity_poly.type
_entity_poly.pdbx_seq_one_letter_code
_entity_poly.pdbx_strand_id
1 'polypeptide(L)'
;MVIEYYDVLIAGGSVAGLTTARECSSNGTSTIVIEEDHEIGTPEHCGGMVSLVGLQKLGLIIDSNNFQNAVTTARISSKSASFELSAEKQNVIVVDRRGLDKQIAKQAEDAGAEIRTRCTFKSLSKNQSKYIVKTSEGEIECKYFVDAKGLGSLKDASQNGILASAQFEIYAKWIDGKTVEIIFDSEKYPGFFVWIIPTGEGTGKVGVAGKGINTSLALNEFINSRSTKYSIIRKIFAPIWIGGPRPPFVVDRALVVGDSAGQTKPTTAGGIFSCGMAGILAGKAISQANDKNDNRILYEYEKNWKSMFQKEFNSMLFARKVLERLDNKSIDEIFSSLSKKAIKDVSNFSDFDFHSSALDLFLKTRIATNLTKILIENEFRRVLGGIKAIEDP
;
A
#
# COMPACT_ATOMS: atom_id res chain seq x y z
N MET A 1 21.91 34.42 -6.44
CA MET A 1 20.54 33.87 -6.40
C MET A 1 20.11 33.81 -4.95
N VAL A 2 18.93 34.30 -4.62
CA VAL A 2 18.37 34.15 -3.26
C VAL A 2 17.93 32.69 -3.18
N ILE A 3 18.49 31.93 -2.22
CA ILE A 3 18.06 30.55 -1.96
C ILE A 3 16.75 30.63 -1.18
N GLU A 4 15.71 29.96 -1.66
CA GLU A 4 14.43 29.88 -0.97
C GLU A 4 14.59 29.06 0.32
N TYR A 5 13.88 29.46 1.38
CA TYR A 5 13.92 28.77 2.67
C TYR A 5 12.51 28.43 3.14
N TYR A 6 12.35 27.20 3.61
CA TYR A 6 11.16 26.69 4.29
C TYR A 6 11.54 26.00 5.59
N ASP A 7 10.65 25.98 6.57
CA ASP A 7 10.87 25.13 7.75
C ASP A 7 10.88 23.65 7.36
N VAL A 8 9.96 23.25 6.46
CA VAL A 8 9.82 21.86 6.02
C VAL A 8 9.80 21.78 4.50
N LEU A 9 10.64 20.89 3.95
CA LEU A 9 10.55 20.45 2.57
C LEU A 9 10.16 18.99 2.53
N ILE A 10 9.10 18.68 1.78
CA ILE A 10 8.57 17.33 1.58
C ILE A 10 8.79 16.95 0.12
N ALA A 11 9.51 15.85 -0.12
CA ALA A 11 9.72 15.30 -1.45
C ALA A 11 8.72 14.17 -1.71
N GLY A 12 7.75 14.41 -2.59
CA GLY A 12 6.68 13.50 -3.00
C GLY A 12 5.29 13.96 -2.58
N GLY A 13 4.41 14.14 -3.58
CA GLY A 13 3.05 14.68 -3.48
C GLY A 13 1.95 13.62 -3.49
N SER A 14 2.13 12.50 -2.77
CA SER A 14 1.05 11.51 -2.58
C SER A 14 0.50 11.57 -1.13
N VAL A 15 -0.41 10.65 -0.79
CA VAL A 15 -1.14 10.68 0.50
C VAL A 15 -0.25 10.99 1.70
N ALA A 16 0.91 10.34 1.84
CA ALA A 16 1.79 10.53 2.99
C ALA A 16 2.41 11.93 3.02
N GLY A 17 2.95 12.39 1.89
CA GLY A 17 3.56 13.72 1.79
C GLY A 17 2.54 14.84 1.97
N LEU A 18 1.38 14.72 1.31
CA LEU A 18 0.32 15.74 1.38
C LEU A 18 -0.34 15.84 2.77
N THR A 19 -0.55 14.70 3.45
CA THR A 19 -1.04 14.74 4.84
C THR A 19 0.00 15.31 5.79
N THR A 20 1.31 15.07 5.55
CA THR A 20 2.39 15.71 6.31
C THR A 20 2.36 17.22 6.09
N ALA A 21 2.23 17.68 4.84
CA ALA A 21 2.18 19.10 4.50
C ALA A 21 0.99 19.80 5.17
N ARG A 22 -0.20 19.19 5.05
CA ARG A 22 -1.42 19.71 5.69
C ARG A 22 -1.23 19.90 7.20
N GLU A 23 -0.72 18.90 7.90
CA GLU A 23 -0.51 18.99 9.36
C GLU A 23 0.56 20.01 9.73
N CYS A 24 1.66 20.10 8.97
CA CYS A 24 2.70 21.11 9.20
C CYS A 24 2.13 22.54 9.04
N SER A 25 1.49 22.80 7.90
CA SER A 25 0.98 24.15 7.57
C SER A 25 -0.17 24.57 8.46
N SER A 26 -1.08 23.64 8.82
CA SER A 26 -2.18 23.92 9.77
C SER A 26 -1.68 24.34 11.16
N ASN A 27 -0.43 24.03 11.50
CA ASN A 27 0.21 24.44 12.75
C ASN A 27 1.24 25.58 12.54
N GLY A 28 1.14 26.33 11.44
CA GLY A 28 1.95 27.53 11.19
C GLY A 28 3.40 27.25 10.77
N THR A 29 3.75 26.01 10.41
CA THR A 29 5.09 25.67 9.92
C THR A 29 5.18 25.95 8.42
N SER A 30 6.14 26.75 7.96
CA SER A 30 6.37 27.06 6.55
C SER A 30 6.75 25.81 5.80
N THR A 31 5.92 25.38 4.83
CA THR A 31 6.01 24.06 4.21
C THR A 31 5.93 24.12 2.70
N ILE A 32 6.86 23.41 2.02
CA ILE A 32 6.80 23.17 0.59
C ILE A 32 6.77 21.65 0.30
N VAL A 33 5.90 21.26 -0.64
CA VAL A 33 5.91 19.92 -1.26
C VAL A 33 6.48 20.06 -2.66
N ILE A 34 7.47 19.24 -3.00
CA ILE A 34 7.96 19.10 -4.38
C ILE A 34 7.52 17.73 -4.92
N GLU A 35 6.96 17.74 -6.15
CA GLU A 35 6.49 16.56 -6.85
C GLU A 35 7.12 16.50 -8.24
N GLU A 36 7.67 15.34 -8.62
CA GLU A 36 8.33 15.17 -9.91
C GLU A 36 7.36 15.13 -11.10
N ASP A 37 6.17 14.63 -10.88
CA ASP A 37 5.15 14.53 -11.90
C ASP A 37 4.54 15.91 -12.23
N HIS A 38 3.91 15.97 -13.39
CA HIS A 38 3.32 17.23 -13.88
C HIS A 38 2.02 17.62 -13.16
N GLU A 39 1.46 16.69 -12.39
CA GLU A 39 0.16 16.84 -11.73
C GLU A 39 0.08 15.92 -10.52
N ILE A 40 -0.47 16.38 -9.40
CA ILE A 40 -0.72 15.56 -8.21
C ILE A 40 -1.65 14.38 -8.55
N GLY A 41 -1.29 13.20 -8.04
CA GLY A 41 -2.07 11.96 -8.20
C GLY A 41 -1.88 11.26 -9.53
N THR A 42 -0.94 11.68 -10.36
CA THR A 42 -0.60 11.04 -11.65
C THR A 42 0.88 10.59 -11.65
N PRO A 43 1.15 9.43 -12.29
CA PRO A 43 0.20 8.42 -12.77
C PRO A 43 -0.47 7.67 -11.62
N GLU A 44 -1.76 7.33 -11.79
CA GLU A 44 -2.50 6.58 -10.77
C GLU A 44 -2.07 5.10 -10.78
N HIS A 45 -1.37 4.66 -9.74
CA HIS A 45 -0.86 3.28 -9.61
C HIS A 45 -1.67 2.39 -8.65
N CYS A 46 -2.81 2.86 -8.16
CA CYS A 46 -3.54 2.23 -7.05
C CYS A 46 -4.88 1.65 -7.48
N GLY A 47 -5.30 0.57 -6.81
CA GLY A 47 -6.65 0.02 -6.92
C GLY A 47 -7.75 0.94 -6.39
N GLY A 48 -7.42 1.87 -5.48
CA GLY A 48 -8.36 2.84 -4.94
C GLY A 48 -9.25 2.34 -3.81
N MET A 49 -9.06 1.11 -3.32
CA MET A 49 -9.86 0.57 -2.21
C MET A 49 -9.46 1.19 -0.87
N VAL A 50 -10.46 1.64 -0.11
CA VAL A 50 -10.27 2.25 1.22
C VAL A 50 -11.52 2.08 2.07
N SER A 51 -11.38 2.04 3.40
CA SER A 51 -12.52 2.07 4.32
C SER A 51 -12.96 3.52 4.57
N LEU A 52 -14.26 3.75 4.74
CA LEU A 52 -14.78 5.06 5.16
C LEU A 52 -14.24 5.46 6.53
N VAL A 53 -14.07 4.51 7.44
CA VAL A 53 -13.49 4.76 8.77
C VAL A 53 -12.04 5.21 8.66
N GLY A 54 -11.25 4.58 7.79
CA GLY A 54 -9.87 4.99 7.52
C GLY A 54 -9.80 6.41 6.98
N LEU A 55 -10.66 6.76 6.01
CA LEU A 55 -10.74 8.12 5.47
C LEU A 55 -11.10 9.15 6.53
N GLN A 56 -12.10 8.87 7.36
CA GLN A 56 -12.50 9.76 8.46
C GLN A 56 -11.34 10.01 9.44
N LYS A 57 -10.58 8.97 9.78
CA LYS A 57 -9.37 9.13 10.63
C LYS A 57 -8.28 9.99 9.97
N LEU A 58 -8.23 10.01 8.65
CA LEU A 58 -7.36 10.91 7.89
C LEU A 58 -7.92 12.35 7.76
N GLY A 59 -9.10 12.61 8.31
CA GLY A 59 -9.76 13.91 8.15
C GLY A 59 -10.31 14.13 6.74
N LEU A 60 -10.68 13.05 6.04
CA LEU A 60 -11.17 13.08 4.67
C LEU A 60 -12.64 12.71 4.60
N ILE A 61 -13.42 13.54 3.93
CA ILE A 61 -14.77 13.24 3.47
C ILE A 61 -14.68 13.17 1.94
N ILE A 62 -15.08 12.05 1.37
CA ILE A 62 -14.96 11.84 -0.08
C ILE A 62 -15.99 12.70 -0.81
N ASP A 63 -15.49 13.51 -1.74
CA ASP A 63 -16.32 14.17 -2.73
C ASP A 63 -17.01 13.17 -3.64
N SER A 64 -18.25 13.47 -4.04
CA SER A 64 -19.01 12.60 -4.97
C SER A 64 -18.27 12.33 -6.27
N ASN A 65 -17.44 13.27 -6.73
CA ASN A 65 -16.62 13.12 -7.95
C ASN A 65 -15.46 12.15 -7.78
N ASN A 66 -15.01 11.92 -6.56
CA ASN A 66 -13.92 11.00 -6.24
C ASN A 66 -14.42 9.60 -5.85
N PHE A 67 -15.73 9.46 -5.60
CA PHE A 67 -16.35 8.18 -5.33
C PHE A 67 -16.58 7.42 -6.64
N GLN A 68 -16.06 6.21 -6.76
CA GLN A 68 -16.26 5.34 -7.91
C GLN A 68 -17.30 4.26 -7.63
N ASN A 69 -17.17 3.54 -6.51
CA ASN A 69 -18.03 2.40 -6.22
C ASN A 69 -18.03 2.03 -4.72
N ALA A 70 -19.04 1.27 -4.29
CA ALA A 70 -19.11 0.63 -2.97
C ALA A 70 -19.10 -0.90 -3.12
N VAL A 71 -18.24 -1.57 -2.37
CA VAL A 71 -18.06 -3.02 -2.41
C VAL A 71 -18.75 -3.65 -1.21
N THR A 72 -19.56 -4.69 -1.45
CA THR A 72 -20.29 -5.40 -0.39
C THR A 72 -19.79 -6.82 -0.16
N THR A 73 -19.04 -7.37 -1.13
CA THR A 73 -18.57 -8.76 -1.09
C THR A 73 -17.09 -8.82 -1.49
N ALA A 74 -16.34 -9.67 -0.80
CA ALA A 74 -14.99 -10.07 -1.21
C ALA A 74 -15.00 -11.58 -1.50
N ARG A 75 -14.78 -11.96 -2.77
CA ARG A 75 -14.60 -13.36 -3.19
C ARG A 75 -13.13 -13.70 -3.21
N ILE A 76 -12.75 -14.72 -2.46
CA ILE A 76 -11.37 -15.20 -2.37
C ILE A 76 -11.35 -16.60 -2.94
N SER A 77 -10.51 -16.80 -3.96
CA SER A 77 -10.45 -18.05 -4.73
C SER A 77 -9.04 -18.58 -4.83
N SER A 78 -8.93 -19.89 -4.89
CA SER A 78 -7.73 -20.63 -5.31
C SER A 78 -8.05 -21.38 -6.61
N LYS A 79 -7.23 -22.37 -6.98
CA LYS A 79 -7.40 -23.13 -8.23
C LYS A 79 -8.71 -23.95 -8.25
N SER A 80 -9.12 -24.51 -7.12
CA SER A 80 -10.30 -25.38 -7.01
C SER A 80 -11.26 -25.07 -5.85
N ALA A 81 -10.96 -24.08 -5.02
CA ALA A 81 -11.78 -23.69 -3.89
C ALA A 81 -12.04 -22.18 -3.86
N SER A 82 -13.19 -21.78 -3.34
CA SER A 82 -13.53 -20.37 -3.14
C SER A 82 -14.46 -20.16 -1.97
N PHE A 83 -14.41 -18.95 -1.40
CA PHE A 83 -15.36 -18.50 -0.39
C PHE A 83 -15.61 -17.00 -0.50
N GLU A 84 -16.70 -16.54 0.09
CA GLU A 84 -17.08 -15.13 0.10
C GLU A 84 -17.13 -14.58 1.52
N LEU A 85 -16.65 -13.35 1.68
CA LEU A 85 -16.76 -12.56 2.88
C LEU A 85 -17.70 -11.39 2.62
N SER A 86 -18.62 -11.10 3.54
CA SER A 86 -19.37 -9.85 3.51
C SER A 86 -18.46 -8.70 3.92
N ALA A 87 -18.42 -7.66 3.11
CA ALA A 87 -17.69 -6.41 3.37
C ALA A 87 -18.64 -5.26 3.81
N GLU A 88 -19.93 -5.52 3.97
CA GLU A 88 -20.92 -4.48 4.28
C GLU A 88 -20.61 -3.71 5.57
N LYS A 89 -20.18 -4.40 6.63
CA LYS A 89 -19.84 -3.78 7.91
C LYS A 89 -18.56 -2.95 7.89
N GLN A 90 -17.71 -3.20 6.90
CA GLN A 90 -16.40 -2.54 6.77
C GLN A 90 -16.47 -1.24 5.98
N ASN A 91 -17.63 -0.97 5.33
CA ASN A 91 -17.87 0.23 4.54
C ASN A 91 -16.70 0.52 3.58
N VAL A 92 -16.33 -0.49 2.79
CA VAL A 92 -15.24 -0.39 1.81
C VAL A 92 -15.76 0.26 0.54
N ILE A 93 -15.05 1.28 0.10
CA ILE A 93 -15.33 1.99 -1.15
C ILE A 93 -14.12 1.95 -2.08
N VAL A 94 -14.38 2.19 -3.36
CA VAL A 94 -13.37 2.45 -4.38
C VAL A 94 -13.42 3.92 -4.74
N VAL A 95 -12.24 4.56 -4.74
CA VAL A 95 -12.11 5.99 -5.03
C VAL A 95 -11.19 6.22 -6.23
N ASP A 96 -11.44 7.32 -6.95
CA ASP A 96 -10.45 7.87 -7.87
C ASP A 96 -9.27 8.45 -7.05
N ARG A 97 -8.13 7.77 -7.15
CA ARG A 97 -6.94 8.17 -6.41
C ARG A 97 -6.34 9.49 -6.85
N ARG A 98 -6.49 9.86 -8.11
CA ARG A 98 -6.07 11.18 -8.58
C ARG A 98 -6.89 12.28 -7.92
N GLY A 99 -8.21 12.09 -7.88
CA GLY A 99 -9.11 13.01 -7.22
C GLY A 99 -8.87 13.06 -5.71
N LEU A 100 -8.64 11.93 -5.05
CA LEU A 100 -8.33 11.87 -3.62
C LEU A 100 -7.02 12.61 -3.30
N ASP A 101 -5.95 12.37 -4.05
CA ASP A 101 -4.67 13.04 -3.80
C ASP A 101 -4.78 14.54 -4.03
N LYS A 102 -5.51 15.00 -5.06
CA LYS A 102 -5.82 16.43 -5.28
C LYS A 102 -6.66 17.04 -4.17
N GLN A 103 -7.60 16.28 -3.63
CA GLN A 103 -8.40 16.74 -2.48
C GLN A 103 -7.52 16.98 -1.24
N ILE A 104 -6.55 16.10 -0.99
CA ILE A 104 -5.59 16.27 0.12
C ILE A 104 -4.64 17.44 -0.18
N ALA A 105 -4.18 17.57 -1.43
CA ALA A 105 -3.35 18.69 -1.87
C ALA A 105 -4.05 20.03 -1.63
N LYS A 106 -5.32 20.14 -2.03
CA LYS A 106 -6.12 21.32 -1.77
C LYS A 106 -6.22 21.63 -0.27
N GLN A 107 -6.43 20.62 0.58
CA GLN A 107 -6.45 20.83 2.03
C GLN A 107 -5.09 21.32 2.56
N ALA A 108 -3.99 20.86 1.99
CA ALA A 108 -2.64 21.31 2.37
C ALA A 108 -2.41 22.77 1.92
N GLU A 109 -2.82 23.13 0.70
CA GLU A 109 -2.74 24.51 0.19
C GLU A 109 -3.66 25.47 0.98
N ASP A 110 -4.89 25.06 1.27
CA ASP A 110 -5.83 25.83 2.11
C ASP A 110 -5.26 26.06 3.53
N ALA A 111 -4.39 25.17 4.02
CA ALA A 111 -3.64 25.31 5.27
C ALA A 111 -2.36 26.15 5.14
N GLY A 112 -1.97 26.56 3.95
CA GLY A 112 -0.81 27.42 3.67
C GLY A 112 0.45 26.69 3.16
N ALA A 113 0.36 25.42 2.77
CA ALA A 113 1.47 24.72 2.10
C ALA A 113 1.63 25.23 0.66
N GLU A 114 2.88 25.35 0.21
CA GLU A 114 3.18 25.47 -1.22
C GLU A 114 3.32 24.09 -1.84
N ILE A 115 2.73 23.85 -3.01
CA ILE A 115 2.88 22.63 -3.77
C ILE A 115 3.47 22.96 -5.14
N ARG A 116 4.63 22.35 -5.44
CA ARG A 116 5.37 22.58 -6.69
C ARG A 116 5.49 21.26 -7.45
N THR A 117 4.71 21.12 -8.52
CA THR A 117 4.79 20.00 -9.48
C THR A 117 5.91 20.24 -10.50
N ARG A 118 6.30 19.17 -11.23
CA ARG A 118 7.43 19.17 -12.16
C ARG A 118 8.78 19.49 -11.51
N CYS A 119 8.85 19.40 -10.20
CA CYS A 119 10.02 19.68 -9.40
C CYS A 119 10.61 18.39 -8.84
N THR A 120 11.62 17.86 -9.54
CA THR A 120 12.23 16.56 -9.19
C THR A 120 13.29 16.75 -8.11
N PHE A 121 13.19 15.97 -7.03
CA PHE A 121 14.26 15.82 -6.05
C PHE A 121 15.51 15.19 -6.67
N LYS A 122 16.69 15.76 -6.46
CA LYS A 122 17.96 15.24 -6.96
C LYS A 122 18.87 14.74 -5.85
N SER A 123 19.11 15.55 -4.84
CA SER A 123 19.99 15.18 -3.72
C SER A 123 19.70 15.99 -2.47
N LEU A 124 20.10 15.45 -1.32
CA LEU A 124 20.05 16.08 -0.02
C LEU A 124 21.46 16.22 0.51
N SER A 125 21.82 17.41 0.97
CA SER A 125 23.06 17.68 1.67
C SER A 125 22.79 18.47 2.94
N LYS A 126 23.70 18.37 3.93
CA LYS A 126 23.58 19.08 5.18
C LYS A 126 24.61 20.22 5.23
N ASN A 127 24.14 21.41 5.54
CA ASN A 127 24.98 22.56 5.77
C ASN A 127 24.66 23.13 7.17
N GLN A 128 25.60 22.93 8.12
CA GLN A 128 25.44 23.33 9.53
C GLN A 128 24.09 22.84 10.12
N SER A 129 23.18 23.76 10.37
CA SER A 129 21.87 23.48 10.98
C SER A 129 20.74 23.33 9.98
N LYS A 130 21.00 23.33 8.67
CA LYS A 130 19.99 23.26 7.61
C LYS A 130 20.28 22.13 6.63
N TYR A 131 19.26 21.70 5.92
CA TYR A 131 19.40 20.88 4.74
C TYR A 131 19.36 21.75 3.49
N ILE A 132 20.15 21.37 2.47
CA ILE A 132 20.07 21.90 1.11
C ILE A 132 19.55 20.79 0.23
N VAL A 133 18.38 21.01 -0.34
CA VAL A 133 17.74 20.10 -1.29
C VAL A 133 18.00 20.61 -2.68
N LYS A 134 18.72 19.82 -3.51
CA LYS A 134 18.87 20.08 -4.95
C LYS A 134 17.67 19.51 -5.69
N THR A 135 17.06 20.34 -6.51
CA THR A 135 15.91 19.97 -7.34
C THR A 135 16.21 20.19 -8.82
N SER A 136 15.24 19.87 -9.69
CA SER A 136 15.32 20.22 -11.11
C SER A 136 15.27 21.74 -11.35
N GLU A 137 14.72 22.51 -10.41
CA GLU A 137 14.49 23.96 -10.54
C GLU A 137 15.47 24.83 -9.75
N GLY A 138 16.38 24.21 -8.98
CA GLY A 138 17.37 24.92 -8.17
C GLY A 138 17.57 24.29 -6.81
N GLU A 139 18.13 25.06 -5.89
CA GLU A 139 18.39 24.64 -4.51
C GLU A 139 17.40 25.31 -3.55
N ILE A 140 16.86 24.53 -2.61
CA ILE A 140 15.95 24.99 -1.56
C ILE A 140 16.57 24.61 -0.22
N GLU A 141 16.65 25.57 0.72
CA GLU A 141 17.05 25.30 2.10
C GLU A 141 15.85 24.94 2.97
N CYS A 142 16.02 23.98 3.89
CA CYS A 142 15.01 23.67 4.87
C CYS A 142 15.60 23.26 6.23
N LYS A 143 14.82 23.45 7.30
CA LYS A 143 15.17 22.96 8.63
C LYS A 143 14.91 21.47 8.79
N TYR A 144 13.77 21.01 8.27
CA TYR A 144 13.34 19.60 8.26
C TYR A 144 13.15 19.11 6.84
N PHE A 145 13.55 17.88 6.58
CA PHE A 145 13.33 17.20 5.30
C PHE A 145 12.43 15.99 5.50
N VAL A 146 11.46 15.79 4.59
CA VAL A 146 10.57 14.61 4.61
C VAL A 146 10.69 13.86 3.29
N ASP A 147 11.14 12.62 3.37
CA ASP A 147 11.18 11.71 2.23
C ASP A 147 9.83 10.96 2.09
N ALA A 148 9.03 11.37 1.13
CA ALA A 148 7.75 10.79 0.75
C ALA A 148 7.74 10.30 -0.71
N LYS A 149 8.92 10.06 -1.32
CA LYS A 149 9.11 9.69 -2.73
C LYS A 149 8.68 8.26 -3.08
N GLY A 150 8.09 7.53 -2.13
CA GLY A 150 7.65 6.17 -2.35
C GLY A 150 8.80 5.20 -2.63
N LEU A 151 8.61 4.28 -3.54
CA LEU A 151 9.60 3.24 -3.86
C LEU A 151 10.90 3.80 -4.46
N GLY A 152 10.88 5.04 -4.98
CA GLY A 152 12.07 5.71 -5.45
C GLY A 152 13.18 5.86 -4.40
N SER A 153 12.81 5.91 -3.11
CA SER A 153 13.72 5.97 -1.98
C SER A 153 14.33 4.62 -1.59
N LEU A 154 13.80 3.53 -2.14
CA LEU A 154 14.20 2.17 -1.81
C LEU A 154 15.22 1.56 -2.80
N LYS A 155 15.81 2.36 -3.68
CA LYS A 155 16.73 1.89 -4.74
C LYS A 155 17.90 1.08 -4.19
N ASP A 156 18.38 1.40 -2.99
CA ASP A 156 19.48 0.69 -2.31
C ASP A 156 19.02 -0.42 -1.35
N ALA A 157 17.70 -0.66 -1.28
CA ALA A 157 17.16 -1.73 -0.47
C ALA A 157 17.34 -3.09 -1.13
N SER A 158 17.57 -4.14 -0.32
CA SER A 158 17.48 -5.49 -0.84
C SER A 158 16.14 -5.65 -1.57
N GLN A 159 16.16 -6.19 -2.79
CA GLN A 159 14.98 -6.34 -3.65
C GLN A 159 13.91 -7.30 -3.07
N ASN A 160 14.16 -7.88 -1.90
CA ASN A 160 13.33 -8.92 -1.26
C ASN A 160 11.93 -8.49 -0.79
N GLY A 161 11.55 -7.23 -0.95
CA GLY A 161 10.22 -6.72 -0.60
C GLY A 161 9.50 -6.06 -1.77
N ILE A 162 10.11 -6.02 -2.96
CA ILE A 162 9.53 -5.41 -4.15
C ILE A 162 8.97 -6.50 -5.07
N LEU A 163 7.74 -6.33 -5.53
CA LEU A 163 7.14 -7.14 -6.60
C LEU A 163 6.83 -6.27 -7.81
N ALA A 164 7.10 -6.80 -8.99
CA ALA A 164 6.53 -6.24 -10.20
C ALA A 164 5.02 -6.42 -10.19
N SER A 165 4.27 -5.41 -10.63
CA SER A 165 2.82 -5.52 -10.82
C SER A 165 2.37 -4.88 -12.13
N ALA A 166 1.22 -5.34 -12.61
CA ALA A 166 0.47 -4.73 -13.70
C ALA A 166 -1.00 -4.59 -13.28
N GLN A 167 -1.64 -3.50 -13.67
CA GLN A 167 -3.06 -3.28 -13.48
C GLN A 167 -3.65 -2.66 -14.74
N PHE A 168 -4.73 -3.26 -15.26
CA PHE A 168 -5.49 -2.71 -16.37
C PHE A 168 -6.85 -2.24 -15.87
N GLU A 169 -7.24 -1.07 -16.26
CA GLU A 169 -8.61 -0.58 -16.14
C GLU A 169 -9.36 -1.00 -17.39
N ILE A 170 -10.46 -1.72 -17.21
CA ILE A 170 -11.18 -2.36 -18.34
C ILE A 170 -12.68 -2.24 -18.22
N TYR A 171 -13.33 -2.26 -19.40
CA TYR A 171 -14.75 -2.62 -19.55
C TYR A 171 -14.85 -4.10 -19.83
N ALA A 172 -15.59 -4.85 -19.00
CA ALA A 172 -15.81 -6.27 -19.19
C ALA A 172 -17.09 -6.71 -18.47
N LYS A 173 -18.08 -7.22 -19.19
CA LYS A 173 -19.41 -7.61 -18.66
C LYS A 173 -19.36 -8.63 -17.52
N TRP A 174 -18.25 -9.34 -17.37
CA TRP A 174 -18.06 -10.34 -16.30
C TRP A 174 -17.62 -9.74 -14.96
N ILE A 175 -17.35 -8.43 -14.90
CA ILE A 175 -17.05 -7.74 -13.65
C ILE A 175 -18.36 -7.43 -12.94
N ASP A 176 -18.55 -8.06 -11.78
CA ASP A 176 -19.64 -7.77 -10.85
C ASP A 176 -19.33 -6.51 -10.04
N GLY A 177 -20.17 -5.49 -10.18
CA GLY A 177 -19.97 -4.19 -9.53
C GLY A 177 -19.99 -4.23 -7.99
N LYS A 178 -20.41 -5.32 -7.36
CA LYS A 178 -20.49 -5.47 -5.90
C LYS A 178 -19.37 -6.27 -5.29
N THR A 179 -18.66 -7.06 -6.09
CA THR A 179 -17.72 -8.07 -5.62
C THR A 179 -16.28 -7.74 -6.00
N VAL A 180 -15.43 -7.58 -5.00
CA VAL A 180 -13.97 -7.64 -5.19
C VAL A 180 -13.55 -9.11 -5.28
N GLU A 181 -12.69 -9.45 -6.25
CA GLU A 181 -12.14 -10.81 -6.36
C GLU A 181 -10.64 -10.80 -6.07
N ILE A 182 -10.19 -11.81 -5.31
CA ILE A 182 -8.79 -12.11 -5.04
C ILE A 182 -8.55 -13.57 -5.43
N ILE A 183 -7.62 -13.80 -6.37
CA ILE A 183 -7.38 -15.13 -6.93
C ILE A 183 -5.93 -15.53 -6.69
N PHE A 184 -5.74 -16.61 -5.94
CA PHE A 184 -4.44 -17.20 -5.65
C PHE A 184 -4.14 -18.34 -6.63
N ASP A 185 -2.94 -18.33 -7.18
CA ASP A 185 -2.32 -19.43 -7.92
C ASP A 185 -0.80 -19.34 -7.72
N SER A 186 -0.25 -20.21 -6.87
CA SER A 186 1.16 -20.15 -6.50
C SER A 186 2.13 -20.49 -7.64
N GLU A 187 1.65 -21.14 -8.71
CA GLU A 187 2.43 -21.44 -9.92
C GLU A 187 2.46 -20.25 -10.87
N LYS A 188 1.29 -19.58 -11.07
CA LYS A 188 1.16 -18.47 -12.00
C LYS A 188 1.55 -17.14 -11.38
N TYR A 189 1.23 -16.94 -10.08
CA TYR A 189 1.43 -15.68 -9.35
C TYR A 189 2.20 -15.91 -8.03
N PRO A 190 3.44 -16.42 -8.10
CA PRO A 190 4.19 -16.81 -6.89
C PRO A 190 4.30 -15.69 -5.89
N GLY A 191 3.87 -15.96 -4.66
CA GLY A 191 3.97 -15.05 -3.54
C GLY A 191 3.01 -13.86 -3.57
N PHE A 192 2.06 -13.78 -4.52
CA PHE A 192 0.99 -12.77 -4.51
C PHE A 192 -0.29 -13.34 -5.15
N PHE A 193 -1.10 -12.49 -5.83
CA PHE A 193 -2.40 -12.86 -6.36
C PHE A 193 -2.82 -11.95 -7.53
N VAL A 194 -3.91 -12.33 -8.19
CA VAL A 194 -4.70 -11.46 -9.07
C VAL A 194 -5.78 -10.78 -8.26
N TRP A 195 -6.06 -9.51 -8.54
CA TRP A 195 -7.19 -8.76 -8.00
C TRP A 195 -8.10 -8.23 -9.09
N ILE A 196 -9.39 -8.18 -8.78
CA ILE A 196 -10.42 -7.51 -9.56
C ILE A 196 -11.14 -6.56 -8.62
N ILE A 197 -11.02 -5.25 -8.87
CA ILE A 197 -11.62 -4.20 -8.07
C ILE A 197 -12.65 -3.49 -8.94
N PRO A 198 -13.96 -3.69 -8.72
CA PRO A 198 -14.98 -3.06 -9.53
C PRO A 198 -15.04 -1.55 -9.28
N THR A 199 -15.00 -0.76 -10.33
CA THR A 199 -15.26 0.68 -10.32
C THR A 199 -16.70 1.03 -10.69
N GLY A 200 -17.49 0.03 -11.02
CA GLY A 200 -18.89 0.04 -11.38
C GLY A 200 -19.29 -1.29 -12.00
N GLU A 201 -20.55 -1.43 -12.38
CA GLU A 201 -21.03 -2.62 -13.11
C GLU A 201 -20.35 -2.72 -14.47
N GLY A 202 -19.75 -3.86 -14.76
CA GLY A 202 -19.01 -4.10 -16.01
C GLY A 202 -17.73 -3.27 -16.16
N THR A 203 -17.25 -2.61 -15.13
CA THR A 203 -16.02 -1.83 -15.15
C THR A 203 -15.17 -2.12 -13.94
N GLY A 204 -13.85 -2.14 -14.11
CA GLY A 204 -12.98 -2.39 -12.97
C GLY A 204 -11.49 -2.32 -13.27
N LYS A 205 -10.72 -2.38 -12.20
CA LYS A 205 -9.26 -2.46 -12.19
C LYS A 205 -8.88 -3.91 -11.96
N VAL A 206 -8.32 -4.56 -12.96
CA VAL A 206 -7.83 -5.95 -12.89
C VAL A 206 -6.32 -5.91 -12.86
N GLY A 207 -5.72 -6.55 -11.87
CA GLY A 207 -4.27 -6.51 -11.76
C GLY A 207 -3.67 -7.79 -11.21
N VAL A 208 -2.36 -7.90 -11.34
CA VAL A 208 -1.55 -9.03 -10.91
C VAL A 208 -0.21 -8.56 -10.37
N ALA A 209 0.28 -9.27 -9.38
CA ALA A 209 1.69 -9.20 -8.98
C ALA A 209 2.21 -10.61 -8.66
N GLY A 210 3.52 -10.79 -8.69
CA GLY A 210 4.16 -12.06 -8.34
C GLY A 210 5.68 -11.99 -8.48
N LYS A 211 6.36 -12.94 -7.85
CA LYS A 211 7.83 -13.04 -7.91
C LYS A 211 8.25 -13.64 -9.24
N GLY A 212 9.12 -12.92 -9.97
CA GLY A 212 9.77 -13.46 -11.18
C GLY A 212 8.86 -13.66 -12.39
N ILE A 213 7.65 -13.09 -12.41
CA ILE A 213 6.71 -13.21 -13.51
C ILE A 213 6.79 -12.03 -14.47
N ASN A 214 6.42 -12.28 -15.73
CA ASN A 214 6.07 -11.21 -16.67
C ASN A 214 4.62 -10.79 -16.40
N THR A 215 4.45 -9.70 -15.67
CA THR A 215 3.13 -9.23 -15.21
C THR A 215 2.19 -8.84 -16.35
N SER A 216 2.75 -8.32 -17.47
CA SER A 216 1.94 -7.99 -18.66
C SER A 216 1.36 -9.24 -19.30
N LEU A 217 2.19 -10.27 -19.48
CA LEU A 217 1.76 -11.55 -20.05
C LEU A 217 0.74 -12.23 -19.13
N ALA A 218 1.07 -12.38 -17.84
CA ALA A 218 0.23 -13.04 -16.86
C ALA A 218 -1.16 -12.37 -16.73
N LEU A 219 -1.21 -11.03 -16.78
CA LEU A 219 -2.48 -10.30 -16.71
C LEU A 219 -3.31 -10.45 -17.98
N ASN A 220 -2.69 -10.40 -19.18
CA ASN A 220 -3.40 -10.64 -20.43
C ASN A 220 -3.96 -12.07 -20.51
N GLU A 221 -3.18 -13.07 -20.11
CA GLU A 221 -3.64 -14.48 -20.05
C GLU A 221 -4.82 -14.63 -19.08
N PHE A 222 -4.75 -14.01 -17.91
CA PHE A 222 -5.82 -14.04 -16.94
C PHE A 222 -7.11 -13.43 -17.50
N ILE A 223 -7.04 -12.21 -18.05
CA ILE A 223 -8.23 -11.52 -18.62
C ILE A 223 -8.82 -12.34 -19.76
N ASN A 224 -7.99 -12.86 -20.67
CA ASN A 224 -8.44 -13.69 -21.78
C ASN A 224 -9.09 -15.01 -21.33
N SER A 225 -8.64 -15.58 -20.21
CA SER A 225 -9.26 -16.79 -19.62
C SER A 225 -10.68 -16.54 -19.10
N ARG A 226 -10.99 -15.28 -18.70
CA ARG A 226 -12.36 -14.89 -18.29
C ARG A 226 -13.27 -14.64 -19.47
N SER A 227 -12.81 -13.93 -20.48
CA SER A 227 -13.53 -13.64 -21.73
C SER A 227 -12.62 -12.93 -22.72
N THR A 228 -12.84 -13.16 -24.01
CA THR A 228 -12.20 -12.39 -25.08
C THR A 228 -12.93 -11.06 -25.39
N LYS A 229 -14.09 -10.81 -24.76
CA LYS A 229 -14.87 -9.58 -24.95
C LYS A 229 -14.62 -8.62 -23.81
N TYR A 230 -13.68 -7.72 -23.99
CA TYR A 230 -13.36 -6.62 -23.08
C TYR A 230 -12.72 -5.46 -23.84
N SER A 231 -12.68 -4.29 -23.24
CA SER A 231 -11.96 -3.12 -23.73
C SER A 231 -11.04 -2.58 -22.67
N ILE A 232 -9.78 -2.32 -23.02
CA ILE A 232 -8.81 -1.73 -22.11
C ILE A 232 -8.92 -0.21 -22.17
N ILE A 233 -9.13 0.42 -21.03
CA ILE A 233 -9.15 1.88 -20.86
C ILE A 233 -7.73 2.37 -20.61
N ARG A 234 -7.00 1.69 -19.69
CA ARG A 234 -5.67 2.10 -19.26
C ARG A 234 -4.85 0.91 -18.79
N LYS A 235 -3.54 0.95 -19.08
CA LYS A 235 -2.55 -0.02 -18.57
C LYS A 235 -1.57 0.70 -17.65
N ILE A 236 -1.30 0.09 -16.51
CA ILE A 236 -0.39 0.60 -15.48
C ILE A 236 0.59 -0.50 -15.12
N PHE A 237 1.86 -0.15 -15.06
CA PHE A 237 2.94 -1.02 -14.62
C PHE A 237 3.71 -0.29 -13.53
N ALA A 238 3.70 -0.82 -12.32
CA ALA A 238 4.40 -0.22 -11.21
C ALA A 238 4.85 -1.31 -10.22
N PRO A 239 6.02 -1.18 -9.61
CA PRO A 239 6.39 -2.06 -8.50
C PRO A 239 5.51 -1.77 -7.28
N ILE A 240 5.32 -2.79 -6.44
CA ILE A 240 4.64 -2.67 -5.14
C ILE A 240 5.58 -3.10 -4.01
N TRP A 241 5.44 -2.48 -2.85
CA TRP A 241 6.17 -2.84 -1.64
C TRP A 241 5.35 -3.76 -0.74
N ILE A 242 5.98 -4.84 -0.30
CA ILE A 242 5.38 -5.86 0.56
C ILE A 242 6.32 -6.29 1.70
N GLY A 243 7.49 -5.65 1.79
CA GLY A 243 8.53 -6.00 2.75
C GLY A 243 8.28 -5.50 4.18
N GLY A 244 7.21 -4.72 4.40
CA GLY A 244 6.89 -4.14 5.71
C GLY A 244 7.74 -2.93 6.10
N PRO A 245 7.61 -2.42 7.34
CA PRO A 245 8.23 -1.20 7.78
C PRO A 245 9.75 -1.26 7.80
N ARG A 246 10.39 -0.14 7.49
CA ARG A 246 11.85 0.02 7.41
C ARG A 246 12.35 1.14 8.33
N PRO A 247 12.37 0.92 9.64
CA PRO A 247 12.97 1.88 10.57
C PRO A 247 14.50 1.98 10.37
N PRO A 248 15.17 3.08 10.81
CA PRO A 248 14.54 4.20 11.50
C PRO A 248 13.75 5.11 10.58
N PHE A 249 12.60 5.66 11.06
CA PHE A 249 11.81 6.63 10.31
C PHE A 249 12.28 8.06 10.51
N VAL A 250 13.16 8.28 11.48
CA VAL A 250 13.74 9.58 11.81
C VAL A 250 15.26 9.44 11.91
N VAL A 251 15.96 10.26 11.15
CA VAL A 251 17.42 10.39 11.23
C VAL A 251 17.77 11.88 11.29
N ASP A 252 18.25 12.33 12.44
CA ASP A 252 18.47 13.74 12.73
C ASP A 252 17.15 14.54 12.55
N ARG A 253 17.04 15.39 11.55
CA ARG A 253 15.84 16.16 11.20
C ARG A 253 15.26 15.78 9.85
N ALA A 254 15.67 14.63 9.32
CA ALA A 254 15.08 14.02 8.15
C ALA A 254 14.12 12.89 8.57
N LEU A 255 12.91 12.90 8.04
CA LEU A 255 11.88 11.90 8.30
C LEU A 255 11.59 11.14 7.00
N VAL A 256 11.19 9.88 7.14
CA VAL A 256 10.75 9.03 6.02
C VAL A 256 9.31 8.62 6.28
N VAL A 257 8.42 8.78 5.30
CA VAL A 257 6.99 8.49 5.44
C VAL A 257 6.44 7.68 4.26
N GLY A 258 5.36 6.96 4.48
CA GLY A 258 4.67 6.22 3.43
C GLY A 258 5.46 5.02 2.90
N ASP A 259 5.39 4.78 1.59
CA ASP A 259 6.08 3.65 0.95
C ASP A 259 7.60 3.77 1.06
N SER A 260 8.15 4.98 1.15
CA SER A 260 9.57 5.23 1.43
C SER A 260 10.00 4.62 2.76
N ALA A 261 9.12 4.63 3.77
CA ALA A 261 9.33 4.01 5.09
C ALA A 261 8.82 2.56 5.16
N GLY A 262 8.29 2.02 4.07
CA GLY A 262 7.70 0.68 4.02
C GLY A 262 6.39 0.55 4.80
N GLN A 263 5.62 1.62 4.93
CA GLN A 263 4.38 1.67 5.73
C GLN A 263 3.14 1.20 4.97
N THR A 264 3.35 0.43 3.91
CA THR A 264 2.33 -0.23 3.10
C THR A 264 2.05 -1.64 3.63
N LYS A 265 0.78 -2.04 3.69
CA LYS A 265 0.36 -3.36 4.23
C LYS A 265 1.04 -4.52 3.47
N PRO A 266 1.81 -5.39 4.13
CA PRO A 266 2.52 -6.47 3.45
C PRO A 266 1.63 -7.49 2.74
N THR A 267 0.39 -7.68 3.20
CA THR A 267 -0.55 -8.66 2.64
C THR A 267 -1.19 -8.23 1.33
N THR A 268 -1.51 -6.94 1.17
CA THR A 268 -2.32 -6.43 0.06
C THR A 268 -1.68 -5.29 -0.71
N ALA A 269 -0.50 -4.82 -0.30
CA ALA A 269 0.14 -3.60 -0.79
C ALA A 269 -0.75 -2.34 -0.68
N GLY A 270 -1.76 -2.36 0.19
CA GLY A 270 -2.63 -1.22 0.47
C GLY A 270 -1.97 -0.26 1.45
N GLY A 271 -1.91 1.04 1.13
CA GLY A 271 -1.17 2.01 1.93
C GLY A 271 -1.93 3.30 2.28
N ILE A 272 -3.12 3.56 1.70
CA ILE A 272 -3.81 4.86 1.87
C ILE A 272 -3.92 5.25 3.34
N PHE A 273 -4.46 4.37 4.19
CA PHE A 273 -4.68 4.66 5.60
C PHE A 273 -3.37 4.70 6.41
N SER A 274 -2.55 3.66 6.33
CA SER A 274 -1.33 3.55 7.15
C SER A 274 -0.28 4.61 6.79
N CYS A 275 -0.15 4.95 5.49
CA CYS A 275 0.74 6.00 4.99
C CYS A 275 0.19 7.40 5.30
N GLY A 276 -1.13 7.60 5.16
CA GLY A 276 -1.77 8.86 5.52
C GLY A 276 -1.65 9.18 7.02
N MET A 277 -1.85 8.16 7.88
CA MET A 277 -1.62 8.30 9.32
C MET A 277 -0.15 8.59 9.64
N ALA A 278 0.78 7.99 8.91
CA ALA A 278 2.21 8.29 9.06
C ALA A 278 2.49 9.77 8.77
N GLY A 279 1.91 10.30 7.68
CA GLY A 279 2.04 11.72 7.34
C GLY A 279 1.47 12.63 8.42
N ILE A 280 0.27 12.33 8.95
CA ILE A 280 -0.33 13.09 10.05
C ILE A 280 0.58 13.10 11.29
N LEU A 281 1.08 11.93 11.68
CA LEU A 281 1.95 11.81 12.86
C LEU A 281 3.30 12.53 12.65
N ALA A 282 3.88 12.44 11.45
CA ALA A 282 5.11 13.12 11.09
C ALA A 282 4.92 14.65 11.10
N GLY A 283 3.86 15.16 10.49
CA GLY A 283 3.56 16.59 10.46
C GLY A 283 3.37 17.16 11.85
N LYS A 284 2.61 16.48 12.72
CA LYS A 284 2.43 16.88 14.13
C LYS A 284 3.76 16.91 14.90
N ALA A 285 4.59 15.90 14.73
CA ALA A 285 5.90 15.83 15.40
C ALA A 285 6.84 16.95 14.93
N ILE A 286 6.85 17.24 13.61
CA ILE A 286 7.65 18.33 13.03
C ILE A 286 7.18 19.69 13.57
N SER A 287 5.89 19.96 13.54
CA SER A 287 5.35 21.26 14.00
C SER A 287 5.66 21.49 15.47
N GLN A 288 5.47 20.48 16.33
CA GLN A 288 5.79 20.56 17.74
C GLN A 288 7.29 20.72 17.99
N ALA A 289 8.14 20.02 17.21
CA ALA A 289 9.59 20.15 17.30
C ALA A 289 10.04 21.56 16.87
N ASN A 290 9.40 22.12 15.85
CA ASN A 290 9.68 23.48 15.38
C ASN A 290 9.28 24.55 16.41
N ASP A 291 8.07 24.46 16.94
CA ASP A 291 7.53 25.39 17.93
C ASP A 291 8.36 25.40 19.22
N LYS A 292 8.71 24.21 19.75
CA LYS A 292 9.48 24.07 20.99
C LYS A 292 10.99 24.13 20.79
N ASN A 293 11.47 24.21 19.55
CA ASN A 293 12.87 24.11 19.16
C ASN A 293 13.57 22.88 19.79
N ASP A 294 12.86 21.73 19.82
CA ASP A 294 13.34 20.48 20.40
C ASP A 294 13.18 19.32 19.42
N ASN A 295 14.27 18.94 18.75
CA ASN A 295 14.27 17.88 17.73
C ASN A 295 14.02 16.46 18.30
N ARG A 296 14.11 16.25 19.63
CA ARG A 296 13.80 14.96 20.25
C ARG A 296 12.32 14.59 20.05
N ILE A 297 11.46 15.57 19.86
CA ILE A 297 10.03 15.38 19.62
C ILE A 297 9.78 14.65 18.29
N LEU A 298 10.67 14.76 17.31
CA LEU A 298 10.53 14.06 16.03
C LEU A 298 10.40 12.53 16.19
N TYR A 299 11.05 11.96 17.19
CA TYR A 299 10.98 10.53 17.45
C TYR A 299 9.60 10.04 17.96
N GLU A 300 8.73 10.96 18.42
CA GLU A 300 7.34 10.62 18.75
C GLU A 300 6.56 10.15 17.50
N TYR A 301 6.92 10.61 16.31
CA TYR A 301 6.35 10.09 15.06
C TYR A 301 6.54 8.59 14.94
N GLU A 302 7.79 8.12 15.02
CA GLU A 302 8.10 6.69 14.87
C GLU A 302 7.47 5.86 16.01
N LYS A 303 7.54 6.35 17.24
CA LYS A 303 6.94 5.71 18.42
C LYS A 303 5.43 5.56 18.29
N ASN A 304 4.73 6.62 17.91
CA ASN A 304 3.28 6.62 17.78
C ASN A 304 2.82 5.76 16.61
N TRP A 305 3.52 5.80 15.46
CA TRP A 305 3.22 4.92 14.34
C TRP A 305 3.42 3.45 14.71
N LYS A 306 4.52 3.10 15.37
CA LYS A 306 4.77 1.74 15.85
C LYS A 306 3.72 1.29 16.87
N SER A 307 3.33 2.15 17.79
CA SER A 307 2.26 1.84 18.76
C SER A 307 0.94 1.49 18.07
N MET A 308 0.61 2.15 16.96
CA MET A 308 -0.63 1.93 16.22
C MET A 308 -0.56 0.71 15.30
N PHE A 309 0.56 0.48 14.60
CA PHE A 309 0.62 -0.43 13.48
C PHE A 309 1.60 -1.61 13.63
N GLN A 310 2.56 -1.59 14.57
CA GLN A 310 3.63 -2.60 14.62
C GLN A 310 3.09 -4.03 14.76
N LYS A 311 2.10 -4.23 15.65
CA LYS A 311 1.47 -5.55 15.84
C LYS A 311 0.80 -6.03 14.56
N GLU A 312 0.06 -5.14 13.90
CA GLU A 312 -0.65 -5.42 12.65
C GLU A 312 0.32 -5.83 11.54
N PHE A 313 1.35 -5.04 11.33
CA PHE A 313 2.35 -5.30 10.30
C PHE A 313 3.14 -6.58 10.56
N ASN A 314 3.46 -6.89 11.81
CA ASN A 314 4.10 -8.16 12.18
C ASN A 314 3.20 -9.36 11.83
N SER A 315 1.90 -9.28 12.11
CA SER A 315 0.92 -10.32 11.76
C SER A 315 0.80 -10.47 10.25
N MET A 316 0.74 -9.36 9.51
CA MET A 316 0.69 -9.37 8.04
C MET A 316 1.97 -9.96 7.43
N LEU A 317 3.15 -9.62 7.96
CA LEU A 317 4.43 -10.19 7.52
C LEU A 317 4.51 -11.70 7.78
N PHE A 318 3.99 -12.14 8.91
CA PHE A 318 3.90 -13.56 9.21
C PHE A 318 2.98 -14.28 8.22
N ALA A 319 1.76 -13.77 8.01
CA ALA A 319 0.81 -14.35 7.04
C ALA A 319 1.41 -14.42 5.62
N ARG A 320 2.13 -13.39 5.23
CA ARG A 320 2.83 -13.35 3.95
C ARG A 320 3.90 -14.44 3.83
N LYS A 321 4.75 -14.60 4.86
CA LYS A 321 5.78 -15.66 4.88
C LYS A 321 5.16 -17.06 4.79
N VAL A 322 3.99 -17.24 5.37
CA VAL A 322 3.23 -18.50 5.25
C VAL A 322 2.75 -18.67 3.81
N LEU A 323 2.06 -17.67 3.25
CA LEU A 323 1.51 -17.72 1.89
C LEU A 323 2.60 -18.03 0.84
N GLU A 324 3.78 -17.44 0.97
CA GLU A 324 4.91 -17.66 0.04
C GLU A 324 5.44 -19.10 0.03
N ARG A 325 5.09 -19.90 1.04
CA ARG A 325 5.50 -21.31 1.18
C ARG A 325 4.41 -22.31 0.78
N LEU A 326 3.20 -21.84 0.51
CA LEU A 326 2.09 -22.71 0.14
C LEU A 326 2.09 -22.97 -1.38
N ASP A 327 1.90 -24.22 -1.75
CA ASP A 327 1.56 -24.63 -3.12
C ASP A 327 0.05 -24.56 -3.35
N ASN A 328 -0.40 -24.70 -4.61
CA ASN A 328 -1.81 -24.63 -4.96
C ASN A 328 -2.66 -25.65 -4.19
N LYS A 329 -2.13 -26.86 -4.00
CA LYS A 329 -2.84 -27.93 -3.26
C LYS A 329 -3.09 -27.52 -1.81
N SER A 330 -2.07 -26.95 -1.16
CA SER A 330 -2.17 -26.48 0.23
C SER A 330 -3.13 -25.31 0.38
N ILE A 331 -3.14 -24.38 -0.58
CA ILE A 331 -4.09 -23.27 -0.59
C ILE A 331 -5.52 -23.78 -0.76
N ASP A 332 -5.76 -24.73 -1.68
CA ASP A 332 -7.04 -25.37 -1.90
C ASP A 332 -7.54 -26.12 -0.63
N GLU A 333 -6.66 -26.86 0.04
CA GLU A 333 -6.97 -27.58 1.28
C GLU A 333 -7.37 -26.60 2.40
N ILE A 334 -6.64 -25.49 2.56
CA ILE A 334 -6.95 -24.44 3.53
C ILE A 334 -8.31 -23.84 3.23
N PHE A 335 -8.58 -23.42 1.99
CA PHE A 335 -9.84 -22.77 1.62
C PHE A 335 -11.02 -23.71 1.75
N SER A 336 -10.88 -24.97 1.33
CA SER A 336 -11.93 -25.98 1.47
C SER A 336 -12.23 -26.36 2.94
N SER A 337 -11.25 -26.19 3.83
CA SER A 337 -11.43 -26.50 5.27
C SER A 337 -12.15 -25.40 6.05
N LEU A 338 -12.39 -24.23 5.45
CA LEU A 338 -13.07 -23.12 6.09
C LEU A 338 -14.52 -23.45 6.34
N SER A 339 -14.93 -23.51 7.62
CA SER A 339 -16.33 -23.69 7.97
C SER A 339 -17.15 -22.42 7.69
N LYS A 340 -18.43 -22.57 7.42
CA LYS A 340 -19.37 -21.44 7.28
C LYS A 340 -19.33 -20.50 8.51
N LYS A 341 -19.13 -21.06 9.71
CA LYS A 341 -18.98 -20.29 10.94
C LYS A 341 -17.72 -19.44 10.91
N ALA A 342 -16.57 -20.01 10.54
CA ALA A 342 -15.31 -19.27 10.43
C ALA A 342 -15.40 -18.12 9.42
N ILE A 343 -15.99 -18.36 8.25
CA ILE A 343 -16.23 -17.34 7.22
C ILE A 343 -17.12 -16.22 7.77
N LYS A 344 -18.21 -16.56 8.47
CA LYS A 344 -19.10 -15.58 9.09
C LYS A 344 -18.40 -14.78 10.19
N ASP A 345 -17.60 -15.43 11.03
CA ASP A 345 -16.85 -14.76 12.10
C ASP A 345 -15.82 -13.79 11.51
N VAL A 346 -15.07 -14.19 10.47
CA VAL A 346 -14.16 -13.28 9.74
C VAL A 346 -14.93 -12.10 9.14
N SER A 347 -16.05 -12.32 8.45
CA SER A 347 -16.88 -11.24 7.88
C SER A 347 -17.38 -10.25 8.96
N ASN A 348 -17.68 -10.72 10.17
CA ASN A 348 -18.22 -9.88 11.24
C ASN A 348 -17.16 -9.11 12.05
N PHE A 349 -15.96 -9.67 12.21
CA PHE A 349 -14.95 -9.20 13.15
C PHE A 349 -13.63 -8.77 12.48
N SER A 350 -13.48 -8.97 11.17
CA SER A 350 -12.31 -8.44 10.45
C SER A 350 -12.43 -6.92 10.25
N ASP A 351 -11.29 -6.28 10.14
CA ASP A 351 -11.17 -4.86 9.82
C ASP A 351 -10.39 -4.72 8.50
N PHE A 352 -10.83 -3.83 7.63
CA PHE A 352 -10.17 -3.61 6.34
C PHE A 352 -8.77 -3.01 6.50
N ASP A 353 -8.57 -2.19 7.50
CA ASP A 353 -7.29 -1.52 7.75
C ASP A 353 -6.39 -2.30 8.71
N PHE A 354 -6.95 -3.18 9.57
CA PHE A 354 -6.27 -3.98 10.57
C PHE A 354 -6.57 -5.48 10.39
N HIS A 355 -5.62 -6.22 9.86
CA HIS A 355 -5.82 -7.61 9.45
C HIS A 355 -5.57 -8.63 10.59
N SER A 356 -4.99 -8.22 11.73
CA SER A 356 -4.63 -9.16 12.81
C SER A 356 -5.83 -9.91 13.36
N SER A 357 -6.99 -9.28 13.46
CA SER A 357 -8.23 -9.92 13.93
C SER A 357 -8.66 -11.08 13.01
N ALA A 358 -8.60 -10.88 11.70
CA ALA A 358 -8.88 -11.93 10.72
C ALA A 358 -7.84 -13.06 10.80
N LEU A 359 -6.55 -12.72 10.88
CA LEU A 359 -5.46 -13.68 11.00
C LEU A 359 -5.55 -14.49 12.29
N ASP A 360 -5.87 -13.85 13.42
CA ASP A 360 -6.09 -14.52 14.71
C ASP A 360 -7.28 -15.49 14.65
N LEU A 361 -8.37 -15.14 13.96
CA LEU A 361 -9.51 -16.02 13.74
C LEU A 361 -9.13 -17.23 12.90
N PHE A 362 -8.35 -17.03 11.83
CA PHE A 362 -7.82 -18.13 11.02
C PHE A 362 -6.90 -19.06 11.85
N LEU A 363 -6.02 -18.50 12.68
CA LEU A 363 -5.09 -19.28 13.50
C LEU A 363 -5.76 -20.01 14.66
N LYS A 364 -6.87 -19.52 15.21
CA LYS A 364 -7.65 -20.18 16.29
C LYS A 364 -8.50 -21.34 15.79
N THR A 365 -8.75 -21.47 14.50
CA THR A 365 -9.44 -22.59 13.92
C THR A 365 -8.48 -23.79 13.78
N ARG A 366 -8.99 -25.03 13.61
CA ARG A 366 -8.18 -26.24 13.36
C ARG A 366 -7.17 -26.10 12.20
N ILE A 367 -7.22 -24.99 11.47
CA ILE A 367 -6.29 -24.60 10.41
C ILE A 367 -4.86 -24.48 10.95
N ALA A 368 -4.63 -24.03 12.19
CA ALA A 368 -3.27 -23.88 12.73
C ALA A 368 -2.54 -25.24 12.84
N THR A 369 -3.22 -26.29 13.26
CA THR A 369 -2.65 -27.66 13.31
C THR A 369 -2.41 -28.21 11.90
N ASN A 370 -3.32 -27.96 10.97
CA ASN A 370 -3.16 -28.34 9.58
C ASN A 370 -2.08 -27.51 8.88
N LEU A 371 -1.98 -26.21 9.14
CA LEU A 371 -0.92 -25.33 8.61
C LEU A 371 0.46 -25.80 9.00
N THR A 372 0.68 -26.19 10.26
CA THR A 372 1.97 -26.71 10.70
C THR A 372 2.33 -28.01 9.95
N LYS A 373 1.38 -28.92 9.78
CA LYS A 373 1.56 -30.15 9.01
C LYS A 373 1.83 -29.86 7.54
N ILE A 374 1.05 -28.98 6.92
CA ILE A 374 1.19 -28.56 5.52
C ILE A 374 2.55 -27.87 5.28
N LEU A 375 3.00 -27.00 6.18
CA LEU A 375 4.30 -26.34 6.06
C LEU A 375 5.46 -27.33 6.16
N ILE A 376 5.37 -28.32 7.06
CA ILE A 376 6.37 -29.40 7.18
C ILE A 376 6.38 -30.24 5.91
N GLU A 377 5.22 -30.66 5.40
CA GLU A 377 5.09 -31.44 4.18
C GLU A 377 5.60 -30.68 2.95
N ASN A 378 5.36 -29.37 2.85
CA ASN A 378 5.86 -28.56 1.76
C ASN A 378 7.39 -28.37 1.79
N GLU A 379 7.97 -28.16 2.98
CA GLU A 379 9.44 -28.12 3.10
C GLU A 379 10.07 -29.47 2.72
N PHE A 380 9.46 -30.59 3.12
CA PHE A 380 9.90 -31.90 2.71
C PHE A 380 9.84 -32.11 1.19
N ARG A 381 8.74 -31.67 0.55
CA ARG A 381 8.61 -31.76 -0.94
C ARG A 381 9.63 -30.85 -1.65
N ARG A 382 9.92 -29.66 -1.13
CA ARG A 382 10.97 -28.78 -1.67
C ARG A 382 12.35 -29.40 -1.60
N VAL A 383 12.69 -30.01 -0.48
CA VAL A 383 13.98 -30.70 -0.29
C VAL A 383 14.08 -31.91 -1.23
N LEU A 384 13.03 -32.72 -1.31
CA LEU A 384 13.02 -33.90 -2.20
C LEU A 384 12.97 -33.54 -3.69
N GLY A 385 12.27 -32.47 -4.07
CA GLY A 385 12.24 -31.94 -5.43
C GLY A 385 13.57 -31.32 -5.86
N GLY A 386 14.28 -30.68 -4.93
CA GLY A 386 15.63 -30.16 -5.15
C GLY A 386 16.68 -31.29 -5.32
N ILE A 387 16.49 -32.42 -4.64
CA ILE A 387 17.37 -33.60 -4.78
C ILE A 387 17.16 -34.25 -6.15
N LYS A 388 15.91 -34.38 -6.63
CA LYS A 388 15.64 -34.95 -7.98
C LYS A 388 16.15 -34.06 -9.13
N ALA A 389 16.22 -32.72 -8.95
CA ALA A 389 16.78 -31.82 -9.95
C ALA A 389 18.32 -31.84 -10.02
N ILE A 390 18.99 -32.54 -9.08
CA ILE A 390 20.46 -32.74 -9.06
C ILE A 390 20.83 -34.11 -9.65
N GLU A 391 19.88 -35.05 -9.74
CA GLU A 391 20.11 -36.42 -10.22
C GLU A 391 19.79 -36.65 -11.70
N ASP A 392 19.20 -35.66 -12.41
CA ASP A 392 19.05 -35.71 -13.88
C ASP A 392 20.11 -34.80 -14.53
N PRO A 393 21.10 -35.37 -15.26
CA PRO A 393 22.16 -34.64 -15.93
C PRO A 393 21.71 -33.94 -17.22
#